data_ea3d6a6f144ab27bbbf88a6b8b7499ed
#
_entry.id   ea3d6a6f144ab27bbbf88a6b8b7499ed
#
_cell.length_a   1.000
_cell.length_b   1.000
_cell.length_c   1.000
_cell.angle_alpha   90.00
_cell.angle_beta   90.00
_cell.angle_gamma   90.00
#
_symmetry.space_group_name_H-M   'P 1'
#
loop_
_entity.id
_entity.type
_entity.pdbx_description
1 polymer ?
#
loop_
_entity_poly.entity_id
_entity_poly.type
_entity_poly.pdbx_seq_one_letter_code
_entity_poly.pdbx_strand_id
1 'polypeptide(L)'
;TVVNKKKEILKKLIFPTIAILTLVGIALFYYFAIYRLRPVHPSKVVLFKDNYISSKDRMSPFKFRFPLLSEPKEPKTEVSPLNGLLFTKKEMDVMKRRRPVAVMINNHSAARPQSGLTSTDIVYETNAEGGITRYLGIFWSSAPAKVGPVRSLRQYYLEWASEYDPLLLRDGCAESTDPKANACGNVYAYGIKDLSTIGA
;
A
#
# COMPACT_ATOMS: atom_id res chain seq x y z
N THR A 1 -43.08 -34.78 -46.18
CA THR A 1 -43.63 -34.51 -45.20
C THR A 1 -43.00 -34.83 -43.85
N VAL A 2 -42.16 -35.87 -43.67
CA VAL A 2 -41.43 -36.13 -42.40
C VAL A 2 -40.32 -35.11 -42.17
N VAL A 3 -39.66 -34.59 -43.22
CA VAL A 3 -38.62 -33.58 -43.18
C VAL A 3 -39.13 -32.23 -42.66
N ASN A 4 -40.32 -31.82 -43.03
CA ASN A 4 -40.93 -30.56 -42.54
C ASN A 4 -41.29 -30.63 -41.06
N LYS A 5 -41.74 -31.78 -40.56
CA LYS A 5 -42.05 -31.97 -39.16
C LYS A 5 -40.83 -31.94 -38.28
N LYS A 6 -39.67 -32.46 -38.73
CA LYS A 6 -38.39 -32.35 -38.02
C LYS A 6 -37.89 -30.91 -37.97
N LYS A 7 -38.01 -30.12 -39.05
CA LYS A 7 -37.64 -28.69 -39.06
C LYS A 7 -38.51 -27.87 -38.14
N GLU A 8 -39.79 -28.13 -38.03
CA GLU A 8 -40.70 -27.48 -37.11
C GLU A 8 -40.39 -27.77 -35.62
N ILE A 9 -40.08 -29.04 -35.31
CA ILE A 9 -39.69 -29.45 -33.95
C ILE A 9 -38.35 -28.82 -33.58
N LEU A 10 -37.40 -28.80 -34.53
CA LEU A 10 -36.09 -28.21 -34.33
C LEU A 10 -36.17 -26.69 -34.07
N LYS A 11 -37.01 -25.96 -34.79
CA LYS A 11 -37.29 -24.54 -34.54
C LYS A 11 -37.91 -24.30 -33.16
N LYS A 12 -38.89 -25.14 -32.76
CA LYS A 12 -39.53 -25.03 -31.45
C LYS A 12 -38.61 -25.32 -30.26
N LEU A 13 -37.54 -26.07 -30.46
CA LEU A 13 -36.52 -26.35 -29.43
C LEU A 13 -35.37 -25.36 -29.47
N ILE A 14 -34.87 -25.00 -30.64
CA ILE A 14 -33.66 -24.12 -30.78
C ILE A 14 -33.99 -22.68 -30.38
N PHE A 15 -35.17 -22.14 -30.74
CA PHE A 15 -35.51 -20.75 -30.42
C PHE A 15 -35.56 -20.47 -28.93
N PRO A 16 -36.24 -21.25 -28.08
CA PRO A 16 -36.27 -21.00 -26.63
C PRO A 16 -34.94 -21.29 -25.97
N THR A 17 -34.11 -22.24 -26.45
CA THR A 17 -32.79 -22.49 -25.87
C THR A 17 -31.83 -21.35 -26.15
N ILE A 18 -31.84 -20.77 -27.35
CA ILE A 18 -31.01 -19.58 -27.67
C ILE A 18 -31.50 -18.39 -26.84
N ALA A 19 -32.82 -18.18 -26.68
CA ALA A 19 -33.36 -17.10 -25.89
C ALA A 19 -32.95 -17.20 -24.39
N ILE A 20 -32.95 -18.41 -23.83
CA ILE A 20 -32.52 -18.66 -22.46
C ILE A 20 -31.03 -18.40 -22.31
N LEU A 21 -30.17 -18.87 -23.25
CA LEU A 21 -28.73 -18.65 -23.21
C LEU A 21 -28.35 -17.17 -23.34
N THR A 22 -29.09 -16.41 -24.17
CA THR A 22 -28.89 -14.96 -24.27
C THR A 22 -29.26 -14.23 -22.99
N LEU A 23 -30.39 -14.59 -22.37
CA LEU A 23 -30.82 -14.01 -21.08
C LEU A 23 -29.83 -14.32 -19.96
N VAL A 24 -29.35 -15.56 -19.88
CA VAL A 24 -28.29 -15.94 -18.92
C VAL A 24 -26.97 -15.17 -19.18
N GLY A 25 -26.59 -15.03 -20.45
CA GLY A 25 -25.42 -14.23 -20.82
C GLY A 25 -25.54 -12.76 -20.42
N ILE A 26 -26.71 -12.15 -20.65
CA ILE A 26 -26.98 -10.77 -20.24
C ILE A 26 -27.00 -10.64 -18.71
N ALA A 27 -27.60 -11.58 -18.00
CA ALA A 27 -27.61 -11.58 -16.54
C ALA A 27 -26.21 -11.73 -15.93
N LEU A 28 -25.39 -12.63 -16.49
CA LEU A 28 -23.99 -12.80 -16.09
C LEU A 28 -23.15 -11.56 -16.40
N PHE A 29 -23.33 -10.95 -17.58
CA PHE A 29 -22.65 -9.72 -17.94
C PHE A 29 -23.04 -8.57 -16.99
N TYR A 30 -24.33 -8.42 -16.70
CA TYR A 30 -24.83 -7.41 -15.78
C TYR A 30 -24.35 -7.65 -14.35
N TYR A 31 -24.37 -8.89 -13.89
CA TYR A 31 -23.80 -9.29 -12.60
C TYR A 31 -22.30 -8.96 -12.52
N PHE A 32 -21.54 -9.31 -13.56
CA PHE A 32 -20.11 -9.06 -13.61
C PHE A 32 -19.77 -7.57 -13.72
N ALA A 33 -20.54 -6.80 -14.52
CA ALA A 33 -20.39 -5.37 -14.63
C ALA A 33 -20.73 -4.65 -13.31
N ILE A 34 -21.80 -5.04 -12.64
CA ILE A 34 -22.17 -4.46 -11.34
C ILE A 34 -21.20 -4.85 -10.24
N TYR A 35 -20.71 -6.10 -10.21
CA TYR A 35 -19.77 -6.54 -9.19
C TYR A 35 -18.35 -5.97 -9.39
N ARG A 36 -17.89 -5.85 -10.64
CA ARG A 36 -16.58 -5.28 -10.94
C ARG A 36 -16.54 -3.76 -11.00
N LEU A 37 -17.65 -3.14 -11.39
CA LEU A 37 -17.77 -1.69 -11.52
C LEU A 37 -18.49 -1.04 -10.34
N ARG A 38 -18.85 -1.81 -9.30
CA ARG A 38 -19.20 -1.13 -8.06
C ARG A 38 -18.00 -0.25 -7.71
N PRO A 39 -18.15 1.08 -7.75
CA PRO A 39 -17.17 1.90 -7.08
C PRO A 39 -17.10 1.27 -5.69
N VAL A 40 -15.88 0.89 -5.28
CA VAL A 40 -15.63 0.63 -3.88
C VAL A 40 -16.13 1.90 -3.23
N HIS A 41 -17.33 1.83 -2.64
CA HIS A 41 -17.79 2.93 -1.79
C HIS A 41 -16.58 3.16 -0.91
N PRO A 42 -16.00 4.35 -0.86
CA PRO A 42 -15.06 4.65 0.17
C PRO A 42 -15.85 4.26 1.42
N SER A 43 -15.53 3.06 1.92
CA SER A 43 -16.00 2.57 3.20
C SER A 43 -15.83 3.78 4.06
N LYS A 44 -16.96 4.36 4.52
CA LYS A 44 -17.04 5.61 5.26
C LYS A 44 -15.69 5.85 5.85
N VAL A 45 -14.96 6.87 5.36
CA VAL A 45 -13.76 7.30 6.04
C VAL A 45 -14.31 7.54 7.42
N VAL A 46 -14.17 6.53 8.27
CA VAL A 46 -14.36 6.68 9.68
C VAL A 46 -13.17 7.55 10.00
N LEU A 47 -13.39 8.85 9.84
CA LEU A 47 -12.65 9.82 10.60
C LEU A 47 -12.73 9.23 11.98
N PHE A 48 -11.61 8.69 12.47
CA PHE A 48 -11.47 8.30 13.85
C PHE A 48 -11.61 9.57 14.68
N LYS A 49 -12.87 10.03 14.73
CA LYS A 49 -13.33 11.00 15.67
C LYS A 49 -13.41 10.19 16.97
N ASP A 50 -12.32 10.21 17.72
CA ASP A 50 -12.27 9.99 19.15
C ASP A 50 -12.83 8.67 19.72
N ASN A 51 -12.92 7.59 18.95
CA ASN A 51 -13.09 6.26 19.55
C ASN A 51 -11.71 5.61 19.77
N TYR A 52 -10.91 6.27 20.60
CA TYR A 52 -9.90 5.58 21.36
C TYR A 52 -10.62 4.56 22.24
N ILE A 53 -10.62 3.30 21.79
CA ILE A 53 -11.01 2.17 22.64
C ILE A 53 -10.09 2.27 23.85
N SER A 54 -10.66 2.74 24.96
CA SER A 54 -10.05 2.64 26.27
C SER A 54 -9.77 1.15 26.47
N SER A 55 -8.54 0.75 26.19
CA SER A 55 -8.07 -0.61 26.45
C SER A 55 -7.87 -0.78 27.95
N LYS A 56 -9.00 -0.78 28.71
CA LYS A 56 -8.98 -1.17 30.11
C LYS A 56 -8.60 -2.63 30.30
N ASP A 57 -8.52 -3.43 29.21
CA ASP A 57 -8.46 -4.88 29.29
C ASP A 57 -7.31 -5.57 28.56
N ARG A 58 -6.23 -4.86 28.20
CA ARG A 58 -5.00 -5.58 27.81
C ARG A 58 -3.78 -4.90 28.40
N MET A 59 -3.22 -5.56 29.41
CA MET A 59 -1.90 -5.27 29.95
C MET A 59 -0.87 -5.43 28.84
N SER A 60 -0.50 -4.32 28.20
CA SER A 60 0.77 -4.20 27.50
C SER A 60 1.73 -3.49 28.43
N PRO A 61 2.91 -4.04 28.74
CA PRO A 61 3.88 -3.39 29.62
C PRO A 61 4.49 -2.11 29.05
N PHE A 62 4.20 -1.80 27.79
CA PHE A 62 4.65 -0.58 27.13
C PHE A 62 3.45 0.37 26.92
N LYS A 63 3.14 1.18 27.92
CA LYS A 63 2.31 2.37 27.75
C LYS A 63 3.11 3.44 27.01
N PHE A 64 3.23 3.35 25.69
CA PHE A 64 3.54 4.52 24.89
C PHE A 64 2.30 5.43 24.91
N ARG A 65 2.28 6.33 25.86
CA ARG A 65 1.35 7.44 25.86
C ARG A 65 1.90 8.45 24.83
N PHE A 66 1.46 8.33 23.57
CA PHE A 66 1.56 9.48 22.70
C PHE A 66 0.70 10.57 23.34
N PRO A 67 1.24 11.76 23.66
CA PRO A 67 0.38 12.86 24.07
C PRO A 67 -0.64 13.04 22.94
N LEU A 68 -1.94 13.00 23.28
CA LEU A 68 -2.97 13.46 22.37
C LEU A 68 -2.48 14.82 21.87
N LEU A 69 -2.29 14.94 20.56
CA LEU A 69 -2.00 16.20 19.92
C LEU A 69 -3.28 17.03 20.09
N SER A 70 -3.36 17.77 21.20
CA SER A 70 -4.25 18.93 21.26
C SER A 70 -3.92 19.77 20.04
N GLU A 71 -4.93 20.24 19.31
CA GLU A 71 -4.72 21.12 18.16
C GLU A 71 -3.62 22.12 18.50
N PRO A 72 -2.59 22.21 17.66
CA PRO A 72 -1.44 23.03 18.03
C PRO A 72 -1.91 24.46 18.19
N LYS A 73 -1.76 25.00 19.39
CA LYS A 73 -2.05 26.42 19.69
C LYS A 73 -1.12 27.38 18.92
N GLU A 74 -0.05 26.82 18.33
CA GLU A 74 0.96 27.56 17.60
C GLU A 74 0.61 27.57 16.09
N PRO A 75 0.82 28.68 15.38
CA PRO A 75 0.58 28.75 13.95
C PRO A 75 1.54 27.81 13.20
N LYS A 76 1.02 27.15 12.16
CA LYS A 76 1.80 26.29 11.25
C LYS A 76 2.43 27.16 10.18
N THR A 77 3.69 27.48 10.31
CA THR A 77 4.45 28.38 9.42
C THR A 77 5.59 27.71 8.69
N GLU A 78 6.02 26.53 9.15
CA GLU A 78 7.16 25.81 8.61
C GLU A 78 6.72 24.84 7.51
N VAL A 79 7.28 24.98 6.32
CA VAL A 79 7.00 24.08 5.19
C VAL A 79 7.90 22.85 5.24
N SER A 80 7.31 21.65 5.19
CA SER A 80 8.08 20.41 5.06
C SER A 80 8.73 20.32 3.68
N PRO A 81 10.03 20.07 3.59
CA PRO A 81 10.73 19.93 2.31
C PRO A 81 10.36 18.66 1.56
N LEU A 82 9.76 17.64 2.22
CA LEU A 82 9.41 16.37 1.58
C LEU A 82 8.03 16.38 0.94
N ASN A 83 7.05 16.96 1.60
CA ASN A 83 5.65 16.87 1.16
C ASN A 83 4.94 18.21 1.02
N GLY A 84 5.62 19.33 1.32
CA GLY A 84 5.07 20.68 1.24
C GLY A 84 4.01 21.02 2.29
N LEU A 85 3.72 20.14 3.25
CA LEU A 85 2.77 20.40 4.31
C LEU A 85 3.31 21.40 5.32
N LEU A 86 2.41 22.16 5.93
CA LEU A 86 2.74 23.14 6.96
C LEU A 86 2.74 22.50 8.36
N PHE A 87 3.78 22.80 9.12
CA PHE A 87 3.99 22.38 10.50
C PHE A 87 4.23 23.58 11.41
N THR A 88 4.07 23.40 12.70
CA THR A 88 4.53 24.36 13.68
C THR A 88 6.06 24.33 13.76
N LYS A 89 6.69 25.40 14.22
CA LYS A 89 8.15 25.43 14.43
C LYS A 89 8.62 24.28 15.34
N LYS A 90 7.86 24.00 16.39
CA LYS A 90 8.17 22.92 17.34
C LYS A 90 8.12 21.54 16.70
N GLU A 91 7.11 21.25 15.87
CA GLU A 91 7.02 20.00 15.12
C GLU A 91 8.21 19.87 14.16
N MET A 92 8.53 20.93 13.42
CA MET A 92 9.64 20.95 12.49
C MET A 92 10.99 20.73 13.19
N ASP A 93 11.19 21.34 14.35
CA ASP A 93 12.42 21.15 15.16
C ASP A 93 12.56 19.69 15.64
N VAL A 94 11.46 19.02 15.96
CA VAL A 94 11.45 17.58 16.28
C VAL A 94 11.80 16.74 15.06
N MET A 95 11.20 17.04 13.91
CA MET A 95 11.46 16.31 12.66
C MET A 95 12.93 16.44 12.21
N LYS A 96 13.51 17.64 12.32
CA LYS A 96 14.93 17.89 11.95
C LYS A 96 15.92 17.10 12.81
N ARG A 97 15.54 16.66 13.99
CA ARG A 97 16.42 15.88 14.90
C ARG A 97 16.37 14.38 14.65
N ARG A 98 15.50 13.90 13.77
CA ARG A 98 15.35 12.48 13.45
C ARG A 98 15.60 12.21 11.98
N ARG A 99 16.10 11.03 11.67
CA ARG A 99 16.19 10.55 10.31
C ARG A 99 14.81 10.12 9.81
N PRO A 100 14.52 10.26 8.52
CA PRO A 100 13.37 9.59 7.91
C PRO A 100 13.48 8.07 8.05
N VAL A 101 12.34 7.39 7.97
CA VAL A 101 12.29 5.93 7.84
C VAL A 101 11.86 5.59 6.44
N ALA A 102 12.65 4.80 5.73
CA ALA A 102 12.33 4.26 4.41
C ALA A 102 11.86 2.82 4.55
N VAL A 103 10.70 2.48 4.03
CA VAL A 103 10.10 1.14 4.16
C VAL A 103 9.78 0.57 2.79
N MET A 104 10.28 -0.64 2.51
CA MET A 104 9.89 -1.41 1.34
C MET A 104 8.52 -2.06 1.58
N ILE A 105 7.51 -1.69 0.81
CA ILE A 105 6.14 -2.16 0.98
C ILE A 105 5.70 -2.98 -0.24
N ASN A 106 5.12 -4.15 0.03
CA ASN A 106 4.63 -5.06 -0.99
C ASN A 106 3.35 -4.52 -1.67
N ASN A 107 3.27 -4.64 -3.00
CA ASN A 107 2.08 -4.30 -3.76
C ASN A 107 1.45 -5.48 -4.52
N HIS A 108 1.84 -6.69 -4.20
CA HIS A 108 1.16 -7.88 -4.72
C HIS A 108 -0.33 -7.87 -4.32
N SER A 109 -1.21 -8.38 -5.18
CA SER A 109 -2.67 -8.38 -4.93
C SER A 109 -3.05 -9.04 -3.60
N ALA A 110 -2.37 -10.12 -3.21
CA ALA A 110 -2.59 -10.80 -1.94
C ALA A 110 -2.07 -10.02 -0.70
N ALA A 111 -1.30 -8.94 -0.91
CA ALA A 111 -0.78 -8.10 0.16
C ALA A 111 -1.67 -6.88 0.46
N ARG A 112 -2.75 -6.72 -0.26
CA ARG A 112 -3.67 -5.58 -0.13
C ARG A 112 -4.82 -5.91 0.82
N PRO A 113 -5.31 -4.92 1.60
CA PRO A 113 -4.82 -3.54 1.68
C PRO A 113 -3.53 -3.42 2.49
N GLN A 114 -2.64 -2.53 2.04
CA GLN A 114 -1.44 -2.18 2.78
C GLN A 114 -1.77 -1.34 4.02
N SER A 115 -0.89 -1.41 5.04
CA SER A 115 -0.99 -0.58 6.24
C SER A 115 0.01 0.58 6.17
N GLY A 116 -0.40 1.76 6.61
CA GLY A 116 0.47 2.92 6.79
C GLY A 116 0.84 3.69 5.52
N LEU A 117 0.48 3.21 4.32
CA LEU A 117 0.86 3.84 3.06
C LEU A 117 0.33 5.28 2.93
N THR A 118 -0.86 5.56 3.44
CA THR A 118 -1.47 6.90 3.43
C THR A 118 -0.79 7.90 4.37
N SER A 119 0.12 7.44 5.22
CA SER A 119 0.87 8.27 6.18
C SER A 119 2.29 8.57 5.72
N THR A 120 2.65 8.18 4.50
CA THR A 120 3.96 8.47 3.93
C THR A 120 4.07 9.94 3.51
N ASP A 121 5.25 10.51 3.63
CA ASP A 121 5.59 11.82 3.06
C ASP A 121 5.83 11.71 1.54
N ILE A 122 6.50 10.64 1.11
CA ILE A 122 6.80 10.35 -0.29
C ILE A 122 6.60 8.85 -0.55
N VAL A 123 6.06 8.51 -1.72
CA VAL A 123 5.95 7.13 -2.20
C VAL A 123 6.57 7.03 -3.58
N TYR A 124 7.52 6.12 -3.73
CA TYR A 124 8.01 5.67 -5.02
C TYR A 124 7.34 4.35 -5.37
N GLU A 125 6.78 4.24 -6.56
CA GLU A 125 6.24 3.00 -7.09
C GLU A 125 6.92 2.66 -8.41
N THR A 126 7.44 1.43 -8.51
CA THR A 126 7.94 0.90 -9.77
C THR A 126 7.84 -0.61 -9.83
N ASN A 127 7.98 -1.17 -11.04
CA ASN A 127 8.00 -2.61 -11.25
C ASN A 127 9.19 -3.24 -10.52
N ALA A 128 8.92 -4.36 -9.86
CA ALA A 128 9.95 -5.19 -9.24
C ALA A 128 10.20 -6.44 -10.08
N GLU A 129 9.31 -7.42 -10.05
CA GLU A 129 9.40 -8.66 -10.83
C GLU A 129 8.01 -9.07 -11.33
N GLY A 130 7.96 -9.73 -12.49
CA GLY A 130 6.73 -10.34 -13.02
C GLY A 130 5.57 -9.36 -13.22
N GLY A 131 5.86 -8.10 -13.52
CA GLY A 131 4.83 -7.05 -13.65
C GLY A 131 4.20 -6.60 -12.34
N ILE A 132 4.74 -7.03 -11.19
CA ILE A 132 4.26 -6.61 -9.87
C ILE A 132 5.08 -5.42 -9.40
N THR A 133 4.41 -4.35 -8.99
CA THR A 133 5.08 -3.18 -8.42
C THR A 133 5.37 -3.36 -6.94
N ARG A 134 6.26 -2.52 -6.40
CA ARG A 134 6.50 -2.32 -4.97
C ARG A 134 6.50 -0.84 -4.68
N TYR A 135 6.29 -0.51 -3.40
CA TYR A 135 6.45 0.84 -2.90
C TYR A 135 7.70 0.96 -2.05
N LEU A 136 8.38 2.08 -2.20
CA LEU A 136 9.30 2.62 -1.20
C LEU A 136 8.58 3.80 -0.55
N GLY A 137 8.19 3.66 0.70
CA GLY A 137 7.55 4.72 1.47
C GLY A 137 8.55 5.44 2.35
N ILE A 138 8.61 6.77 2.26
CA ILE A 138 9.44 7.63 3.11
C ILE A 138 8.55 8.25 4.18
N PHE A 139 8.88 8.04 5.44
CA PHE A 139 8.17 8.55 6.62
C PHE A 139 9.07 9.48 7.41
N TRP A 140 8.71 10.72 7.54
CA TRP A 140 9.43 11.72 8.30
C TRP A 140 8.51 12.55 9.20
N SER A 141 7.42 13.06 8.63
CA SER A 141 6.44 13.87 9.37
C SER A 141 5.52 13.02 10.24
N SER A 142 5.30 11.76 9.87
CA SER A 142 4.41 10.85 10.59
C SER A 142 5.09 9.55 11.01
N ALA A 143 4.51 8.89 12.00
CA ALA A 143 4.94 7.57 12.49
C ALA A 143 3.69 6.70 12.71
N PRO A 144 3.16 6.04 11.66
CA PRO A 144 1.99 5.19 11.80
C PRO A 144 2.29 3.97 12.69
N ALA A 145 1.28 3.51 13.43
CA ALA A 145 1.42 2.37 14.35
C ALA A 145 1.74 1.05 13.64
N LYS A 146 1.45 0.96 12.33
CA LYS A 146 1.68 -0.23 11.50
C LYS A 146 2.00 0.18 10.08
N VAL A 147 3.04 -0.42 9.51
CA VAL A 147 3.43 -0.27 8.09
C VAL A 147 3.66 -1.65 7.48
N GLY A 148 3.24 -1.85 6.26
CA GLY A 148 3.52 -3.06 5.53
C GLY A 148 2.33 -3.61 4.72
N PRO A 149 2.45 -4.86 4.20
CA PRO A 149 3.55 -5.83 4.45
C PRO A 149 4.89 -5.39 3.90
N VAL A 150 5.96 -5.63 4.67
CA VAL A 150 7.33 -5.28 4.26
C VAL A 150 7.83 -6.28 3.23
N ARG A 151 8.72 -5.84 2.33
CA ARG A 151 9.22 -6.67 1.22
C ARG A 151 10.69 -6.36 0.91
N SER A 152 11.23 -7.17 0.00
CA SER A 152 12.66 -7.15 -0.35
C SER A 152 13.04 -5.91 -1.14
N LEU A 153 14.22 -5.39 -0.85
CA LEU A 153 14.87 -4.26 -1.51
C LEU A 153 15.36 -4.62 -2.92
N ARG A 154 15.38 -3.65 -3.80
CA ARG A 154 16.02 -3.68 -5.13
C ARG A 154 16.98 -2.50 -5.26
N GLN A 155 17.96 -2.61 -6.15
CA GLN A 155 19.03 -1.62 -6.28
C GLN A 155 18.53 -0.19 -6.51
N TYR A 156 17.59 0.01 -7.41
CA TYR A 156 17.03 1.33 -7.71
C TYR A 156 16.28 1.96 -6.52
N TYR A 157 15.64 1.15 -5.66
CA TYR A 157 15.04 1.67 -4.42
C TYR A 157 16.10 2.09 -3.41
N LEU A 158 17.26 1.40 -3.38
CA LEU A 158 18.38 1.77 -2.55
C LEU A 158 18.94 3.13 -2.96
N GLU A 159 19.06 3.36 -4.26
CA GLU A 159 19.51 4.64 -4.83
C GLU A 159 18.57 5.77 -4.43
N TRP A 160 17.27 5.61 -4.62
CA TRP A 160 16.28 6.62 -4.22
C TRP A 160 16.23 6.84 -2.70
N ALA A 161 16.31 5.77 -1.91
CA ALA A 161 16.33 5.89 -0.45
C ALA A 161 17.56 6.70 0.02
N SER A 162 18.71 6.53 -0.64
CA SER A 162 19.96 7.19 -0.23
C SER A 162 19.90 8.73 -0.24
N GLU A 163 18.96 9.30 -1.02
CA GLU A 163 18.74 10.75 -1.08
C GLU A 163 18.26 11.34 0.26
N TYR A 164 17.69 10.50 1.14
CA TYR A 164 17.06 10.92 2.40
C TYR A 164 17.86 10.59 3.64
N ASP A 165 19.01 9.92 3.52
CA ASP A 165 19.78 9.40 4.67
C ASP A 165 18.90 8.68 5.71
N PRO A 166 18.08 7.68 5.31
CA PRO A 166 17.05 7.12 6.15
C PRO A 166 17.56 6.00 7.06
N LEU A 167 16.67 5.60 7.99
CA LEU A 167 16.68 4.25 8.55
C LEU A 167 15.88 3.36 7.59
N LEU A 168 16.50 2.34 6.99
CA LEU A 168 15.86 1.48 6.00
C LEU A 168 15.25 0.25 6.67
N LEU A 169 13.96 0.00 6.40
CA LEU A 169 13.26 -1.21 6.81
C LEU A 169 12.87 -2.03 5.58
N ARG A 170 13.37 -3.26 5.51
CA ARG A 170 13.11 -4.20 4.43
C ARG A 170 13.01 -5.63 4.93
N ASP A 171 12.43 -6.51 4.13
CA ASP A 171 12.40 -7.95 4.34
C ASP A 171 13.05 -8.64 3.14
N GLY A 172 14.35 -8.94 3.26
CA GLY A 172 15.20 -9.42 2.17
C GLY A 172 15.67 -8.33 1.20
N CYS A 173 16.47 -8.73 0.24
CA CYS A 173 17.01 -7.88 -0.82
C CYS A 173 17.40 -8.73 -2.05
N ALA A 174 17.62 -8.07 -3.19
CA ALA A 174 18.16 -8.76 -4.36
C ALA A 174 19.66 -9.00 -4.19
N GLU A 175 20.08 -10.23 -4.37
CA GLU A 175 21.48 -10.63 -4.51
C GLU A 175 21.79 -10.87 -5.98
N SER A 176 22.96 -10.41 -6.44
CA SER A 176 23.42 -10.58 -7.81
C SER A 176 24.94 -10.54 -7.88
N THR A 177 25.50 -11.27 -8.86
CA THR A 177 26.92 -11.13 -9.22
C THR A 177 27.21 -9.83 -9.96
N ASP A 178 26.18 -9.22 -10.59
CA ASP A 178 26.28 -7.87 -11.14
C ASP A 178 26.16 -6.83 -10.02
N PRO A 179 27.20 -6.01 -9.77
CA PRO A 179 27.17 -4.97 -8.77
C PRO A 179 26.01 -3.97 -8.94
N LYS A 180 25.56 -3.74 -10.17
CA LYS A 180 24.43 -2.84 -10.48
C LYS A 180 23.08 -3.39 -10.10
N ALA A 181 22.96 -4.68 -9.78
CA ALA A 181 21.75 -5.34 -9.39
C ALA A 181 21.80 -5.92 -7.96
N ASN A 182 22.95 -5.82 -7.28
CA ASN A 182 23.19 -6.40 -5.97
C ASN A 182 22.80 -5.44 -4.83
N ALA A 183 21.50 -5.32 -4.58
CA ALA A 183 21.01 -4.45 -3.51
C ALA A 183 21.53 -4.86 -2.11
N CYS A 184 21.65 -6.18 -1.83
CA CYS A 184 22.18 -6.67 -0.56
C CYS A 184 23.61 -6.25 -0.31
N GLY A 185 24.47 -6.42 -1.32
CA GLY A 185 25.89 -6.05 -1.20
C GLY A 185 26.14 -4.55 -1.14
N ASN A 186 25.22 -3.76 -1.67
CA ASN A 186 25.42 -2.31 -1.81
C ASN A 186 24.84 -1.47 -0.65
N VAL A 187 24.00 -2.04 0.23
CA VAL A 187 23.36 -1.26 1.33
C VAL A 187 24.39 -0.45 2.14
N TYR A 188 25.48 -1.10 2.52
CA TYR A 188 26.54 -0.44 3.31
C TYR A 188 27.33 0.58 2.50
N ALA A 189 27.55 0.34 1.20
CA ALA A 189 28.25 1.27 0.32
C ALA A 189 27.52 2.61 0.15
N TYR A 190 26.19 2.58 0.26
CA TYR A 190 25.34 3.78 0.25
C TYR A 190 25.24 4.46 1.62
N GLY A 191 25.90 3.93 2.65
CA GLY A 191 25.90 4.52 4.00
C GLY A 191 24.55 4.46 4.73
N ILE A 192 23.59 3.69 4.21
CA ILE A 192 22.24 3.58 4.78
C ILE A 192 22.25 2.69 6.02
N LYS A 193 21.60 3.13 7.08
CA LYS A 193 21.36 2.31 8.26
C LYS A 193 20.20 1.35 8.03
N ASP A 194 20.55 0.08 7.90
CA ASP A 194 19.60 -1.01 7.66
C ASP A 194 19.06 -1.56 8.98
N LEU A 195 17.73 -1.58 9.10
CA LEU A 195 16.98 -2.14 10.22
C LEU A 195 16.34 -3.49 9.86
N SER A 196 16.83 -4.17 8.80
CA SER A 196 16.24 -5.43 8.37
C SER A 196 16.33 -6.49 9.45
N THR A 197 15.27 -7.29 9.57
CA THR A 197 15.21 -8.40 10.55
C THR A 197 15.88 -9.68 10.06
N ILE A 198 16.32 -9.71 8.79
CA ILE A 198 16.93 -10.89 8.17
C ILE A 198 18.43 -10.66 8.08
N GLY A 199 19.17 -11.35 8.91
CA GLY A 199 20.63 -11.35 8.91
C GLY A 199 21.28 -10.72 10.13
N ALA A 200 20.55 -10.63 11.24
CA ALA A 200 21.13 -10.39 12.55
C ALA A 200 21.41 -11.71 13.26
#